data_d0737d18bd9def4d5a0de4bbdafaeb25
#
_entry.id   d0737d18bd9def4d5a0de4bbdafaeb25
#
_cell.length_a   1.000
_cell.length_b   1.000
_cell.length_c   1.000
_cell.angle_alpha   90.00
_cell.angle_beta   90.00
_cell.angle_gamma   90.00
#
_symmetry.space_group_name_H-M   'P 1'
#
loop_
_entity.id
_entity.type
_entity.pdbx_description
1 polymer ?
#
loop_
_entity_poly.entity_id
_entity_poly.type
_entity_poly.pdbx_seq_one_letter_code
_entity_poly.pdbx_strand_id
1 'polypeptide(L)'
;TDGICLKTASSVNHQRAYGADVISRIRAAASGDAEKLRESILKDVRDLAETLLAGRDENVLNVSKIVIAGNTTMIHLLLGYSCVGLGAAPFTPVNLAPEDMTWGELNGEYEETRESGDARESGDAKESGVARDGSVAREHGYVRECGHTGINQTTKVQIMPGISAFVGGDITAGMMGCGMRPDKCEMLIDIGTNGEMVLAAGDHFLVSSVAAGPAFEGGNISCGMPGVPGAVCRAVLFGKNNMVTKTIGNKPAIGLCGTGIIDVMYELVRHHIVDTQGILGEPW
;
A
#
# COMPACT_ATOMS: atom_id res chain seq x y z
N THR A 1 3.59 -9.13 -24.39
CA THR A 1 2.68 -8.15 -23.74
C THR A 1 3.11 -6.75 -24.18
N ASP A 2 2.21 -6.02 -24.79
CA ASP A 2 2.48 -4.72 -25.41
C ASP A 2 2.44 -3.56 -24.39
N GLY A 3 2.44 -3.87 -23.09
CA GLY A 3 2.36 -2.90 -22.00
C GLY A 3 1.00 -2.18 -21.88
N ILE A 4 -0.05 -2.73 -22.49
CA ILE A 4 -1.39 -2.13 -22.48
C ILE A 4 -2.10 -2.48 -21.17
N CYS A 5 -2.57 -1.45 -20.45
CA CYS A 5 -3.43 -1.62 -19.29
C CYS A 5 -4.82 -2.06 -19.75
N LEU A 6 -5.21 -3.29 -19.44
CA LEU A 6 -6.48 -3.88 -19.88
C LEU A 6 -7.64 -3.53 -18.93
N LYS A 7 -7.39 -3.48 -17.63
CA LYS A 7 -8.40 -3.22 -16.59
C LYS A 7 -7.73 -2.72 -15.33
N THR A 8 -8.42 -1.86 -14.60
CA THR A 8 -8.03 -1.38 -13.27
C THR A 8 -9.15 -1.66 -12.27
N ALA A 9 -8.78 -1.92 -11.01
CA ALA A 9 -9.72 -2.02 -9.90
C ALA A 9 -9.13 -1.31 -8.68
N SER A 10 -9.99 -0.81 -7.83
CA SER A 10 -9.62 -0.16 -6.57
C SER A 10 -10.64 -0.49 -5.49
N SER A 11 -10.20 -0.57 -4.26
CA SER A 11 -11.06 -0.72 -3.09
C SER A 11 -10.55 0.15 -1.93
N VAL A 12 -11.38 0.30 -0.92
CA VAL A 12 -10.96 0.90 0.36
C VAL A 12 -10.13 -0.13 1.11
N ASN A 13 -8.99 0.27 1.65
CA ASN A 13 -8.19 -0.60 2.52
C ASN A 13 -8.92 -0.87 3.84
N HIS A 14 -9.39 -2.10 4.06
CA HIS A 14 -10.18 -2.48 5.24
C HIS A 14 -9.35 -2.57 6.52
N GLN A 15 -8.02 -2.53 6.45
CA GLN A 15 -7.16 -2.36 7.63
C GLN A 15 -7.44 -1.06 8.40
N ARG A 16 -8.18 -0.11 7.80
CA ARG A 16 -8.64 1.12 8.48
C ARG A 16 -9.48 0.85 9.72
N ALA A 17 -10.12 -0.32 9.82
CA ALA A 17 -10.82 -0.75 11.02
C ALA A 17 -9.91 -0.90 12.25
N TYR A 18 -8.62 -1.17 12.02
CA TYR A 18 -7.59 -1.34 13.06
C TYR A 18 -6.71 -0.09 13.24
N GLY A 19 -6.71 0.82 12.29
CA GLY A 19 -5.97 2.06 12.33
C GLY A 19 -6.09 2.87 11.04
N ALA A 20 -6.36 4.17 11.18
CA ALA A 20 -6.54 5.06 10.04
C ALA A 20 -5.25 5.30 9.25
N ASP A 21 -4.10 5.29 9.95
CA ASP A 21 -2.76 5.57 9.41
C ASP A 21 -1.77 4.45 9.72
N VAL A 22 -0.54 4.60 9.20
CA VAL A 22 0.56 3.64 9.37
C VAL A 22 0.91 3.43 10.84
N ILE A 23 0.99 4.49 11.62
CA ILE A 23 1.42 4.43 13.03
C ILE A 23 0.38 3.70 13.87
N SER A 24 -0.90 4.01 13.66
CA SER A 24 -1.99 3.33 14.37
C SER A 24 -2.06 1.83 14.05
N ARG A 25 -1.77 1.43 12.79
CA ARG A 25 -1.68 0.01 12.39
C ARG A 25 -0.48 -0.70 12.98
N ILE A 26 0.68 -0.04 13.06
CA ILE A 26 1.86 -0.59 13.77
C ILE A 26 1.52 -0.86 15.24
N ARG A 27 0.84 0.08 15.91
CA ARG A 27 0.41 -0.09 17.31
C ARG A 27 -0.60 -1.22 17.47
N ALA A 28 -1.58 -1.33 16.58
CA ALA A 28 -2.55 -2.44 16.57
C ALA A 28 -1.85 -3.78 16.38
N ALA A 29 -0.91 -3.88 15.43
CA ALA A 29 -0.11 -5.08 15.22
C ALA A 29 0.71 -5.46 16.46
N ALA A 30 1.35 -4.48 17.11
CA ALA A 30 2.11 -4.69 18.34
C ALA A 30 1.22 -5.09 19.53
N SER A 31 -0.07 -4.73 19.50
CA SER A 31 -1.07 -5.08 20.52
C SER A 31 -1.77 -6.43 20.29
N GLY A 32 -1.35 -7.21 19.27
CA GLY A 32 -1.86 -8.55 19.01
C GLY A 32 -2.79 -8.68 17.80
N ASP A 33 -3.06 -7.61 17.06
CA ASP A 33 -3.93 -7.65 15.88
C ASP A 33 -3.16 -7.86 14.56
N ALA A 34 -1.88 -8.24 14.60
CA ALA A 34 -1.03 -8.41 13.42
C ALA A 34 -1.64 -9.38 12.39
N GLU A 35 -2.12 -10.55 12.84
CA GLU A 35 -2.72 -11.55 11.96
C GLU A 35 -4.05 -11.05 11.36
N LYS A 36 -4.88 -10.35 12.13
CA LYS A 36 -6.12 -9.77 11.60
C LYS A 36 -5.86 -8.72 10.53
N LEU A 37 -4.82 -7.89 10.73
CA LEU A 37 -4.36 -6.90 9.73
C LEU A 37 -3.88 -7.61 8.47
N ARG A 38 -3.12 -8.70 8.60
CA ARG A 38 -2.66 -9.52 7.48
C ARG A 38 -3.83 -10.14 6.74
N GLU A 39 -4.77 -10.77 7.44
CA GLU A 39 -5.96 -11.36 6.83
C GLU A 39 -6.79 -10.34 6.06
N SER A 40 -6.97 -9.16 6.65
CA SER A 40 -7.71 -8.07 6.02
C SER A 40 -7.11 -7.66 4.67
N ILE A 41 -5.78 -7.45 4.60
CA ILE A 41 -5.14 -7.06 3.34
C ILE A 41 -5.10 -8.20 2.32
N LEU A 42 -4.89 -9.44 2.74
CA LEU A 42 -4.94 -10.61 1.86
C LEU A 42 -6.33 -10.76 1.25
N LYS A 43 -7.38 -10.53 2.04
CA LYS A 43 -8.75 -10.52 1.52
C LYS A 43 -8.95 -9.42 0.48
N ASP A 44 -8.53 -8.19 0.76
CA ASP A 44 -8.64 -7.07 -0.18
C ASP A 44 -7.91 -7.37 -1.50
N VAL A 45 -6.72 -7.97 -1.44
CA VAL A 45 -5.95 -8.36 -2.63
C VAL A 45 -6.67 -9.44 -3.43
N ARG A 46 -7.27 -10.46 -2.78
CA ARG A 46 -8.08 -11.49 -3.45
C ARG A 46 -9.32 -10.89 -4.11
N ASP A 47 -10.09 -10.08 -3.39
CA ASP A 47 -11.32 -9.45 -3.90
C ASP A 47 -11.02 -8.57 -5.13
N LEU A 48 -9.90 -7.84 -5.12
CA LEU A 48 -9.42 -7.05 -6.26
C LEU A 48 -9.00 -7.95 -7.44
N ALA A 49 -8.31 -9.05 -7.17
CA ALA A 49 -7.92 -10.01 -8.21
C ALA A 49 -9.15 -10.62 -8.89
N GLU A 50 -10.13 -11.06 -8.12
CA GLU A 50 -11.43 -11.55 -8.65
C GLU A 50 -12.12 -10.48 -9.50
N THR A 51 -12.17 -9.24 -9.03
CA THR A 51 -12.75 -8.12 -9.78
C THR A 51 -12.04 -7.89 -11.11
N LEU A 52 -10.72 -7.99 -11.15
CA LEU A 52 -9.92 -7.82 -12.37
C LEU A 52 -10.16 -8.94 -13.36
N LEU A 53 -10.35 -10.17 -12.88
CA LEU A 53 -10.54 -11.36 -13.69
C LEU A 53 -12.01 -11.58 -14.12
N ALA A 54 -12.96 -10.99 -13.41
CA ALA A 54 -14.39 -11.15 -13.69
C ALA A 54 -14.76 -10.79 -15.14
N GLY A 55 -15.56 -11.70 -15.76
CA GLY A 55 -16.07 -11.53 -17.13
C GLY A 55 -15.07 -11.85 -18.24
N ARG A 56 -13.97 -12.51 -17.94
CA ARG A 56 -13.00 -12.99 -18.93
C ARG A 56 -13.16 -14.50 -19.16
N ASP A 57 -12.82 -14.93 -20.36
CA ASP A 57 -12.87 -16.34 -20.75
C ASP A 57 -11.79 -17.10 -19.96
N GLU A 58 -12.19 -18.10 -19.18
CA GLU A 58 -11.29 -18.89 -18.31
C GLU A 58 -10.13 -19.54 -19.08
N ASN A 59 -10.30 -19.77 -20.38
CA ASN A 59 -9.26 -20.34 -21.24
C ASN A 59 -8.19 -19.35 -21.69
N VAL A 60 -8.34 -18.05 -21.43
CA VAL A 60 -7.45 -16.99 -21.97
C VAL A 60 -6.57 -16.35 -20.88
N LEU A 61 -6.84 -16.59 -19.60
CA LEU A 61 -6.19 -15.86 -18.51
C LEU A 61 -5.23 -16.73 -17.72
N ASN A 62 -4.05 -16.87 -18.28
CA ASN A 62 -2.91 -17.30 -17.49
C ASN A 62 -2.24 -16.07 -16.89
N VAL A 63 -2.51 -15.76 -15.62
CA VAL A 63 -1.76 -14.73 -14.90
C VAL A 63 -0.34 -15.25 -14.73
N SER A 64 0.59 -14.73 -15.53
CA SER A 64 1.98 -15.19 -15.53
C SER A 64 2.79 -14.69 -14.33
N LYS A 65 2.42 -13.51 -13.81
CA LYS A 65 3.13 -12.87 -12.71
C LYS A 65 2.26 -11.83 -12.01
N ILE A 66 2.41 -11.73 -10.71
CA ILE A 66 1.86 -10.66 -9.87
C ILE A 66 3.03 -9.88 -9.30
N VAL A 67 2.98 -8.56 -9.34
CA VAL A 67 3.96 -7.69 -8.71
C VAL A 67 3.23 -6.85 -7.65
N ILE A 68 3.76 -6.84 -6.44
CA ILE A 68 3.19 -6.09 -5.31
C ILE A 68 4.20 -5.03 -4.88
N ALA A 69 3.74 -3.80 -4.86
CA ALA A 69 4.47 -2.65 -4.35
C ALA A 69 3.65 -1.95 -3.27
N GLY A 70 4.29 -1.50 -2.22
CA GLY A 70 3.66 -0.79 -1.13
C GLY A 70 4.69 -0.20 -0.18
N ASN A 71 4.26 0.66 0.73
CA ASN A 71 5.16 1.19 1.74
C ASN A 71 5.66 0.07 2.67
N THR A 72 6.76 0.33 3.37
CA THR A 72 7.45 -0.67 4.18
C THR A 72 6.52 -1.35 5.19
N THR A 73 5.66 -0.59 5.88
CA THR A 73 4.71 -1.17 6.85
C THR A 73 3.64 -2.03 6.18
N MET A 74 3.12 -1.61 5.02
CA MET A 74 2.12 -2.41 4.28
C MET A 74 2.70 -3.76 3.86
N ILE A 75 3.93 -3.79 3.38
CA ILE A 75 4.62 -5.03 2.99
C ILE A 75 4.87 -5.92 4.23
N HIS A 76 5.32 -5.33 5.36
CA HIS A 76 5.50 -6.10 6.59
C HIS A 76 4.20 -6.75 7.06
N LEU A 77 3.09 -6.01 7.06
CA LEU A 77 1.78 -6.55 7.43
C LEU A 77 1.30 -7.63 6.46
N LEU A 78 1.51 -7.45 5.16
CA LEU A 78 1.15 -8.43 4.13
C LEU A 78 1.90 -9.75 4.31
N LEU A 79 3.21 -9.69 4.56
CA LEU A 79 4.08 -10.85 4.70
C LEU A 79 4.06 -11.46 6.11
N GLY A 80 3.40 -10.80 7.07
CA GLY A 80 3.34 -11.24 8.47
C GLY A 80 4.61 -10.96 9.25
N TYR A 81 5.44 -10.01 8.82
CA TYR A 81 6.62 -9.58 9.57
C TYR A 81 6.24 -8.70 10.75
N SER A 82 7.07 -8.75 11.79
CA SER A 82 6.91 -7.88 12.95
C SER A 82 7.07 -6.41 12.55
N CYS A 83 6.08 -5.58 12.93
CA CYS A 83 6.13 -4.14 12.75
C CYS A 83 6.69 -3.39 13.96
N VAL A 84 7.05 -4.08 15.05
CA VAL A 84 7.51 -3.45 16.29
C VAL A 84 8.71 -2.55 16.05
N GLY A 85 9.70 -3.02 15.28
CA GLY A 85 10.88 -2.23 14.92
C GLY A 85 10.59 -0.98 14.09
N LEU A 86 9.46 -0.94 13.37
CA LEU A 86 9.06 0.24 12.59
C LEU A 86 8.38 1.32 13.44
N GLY A 87 7.92 0.97 14.66
CA GLY A 87 7.17 1.88 15.53
C GLY A 87 8.02 2.74 16.46
N ALA A 88 9.30 2.45 16.60
CA ALA A 88 10.20 3.15 17.53
C ALA A 88 11.62 3.29 16.96
N ALA A 89 12.29 4.37 17.32
CA ALA A 89 13.68 4.57 16.93
C ALA A 89 14.55 3.37 17.40
N PRO A 90 15.47 2.88 16.57
CA PRO A 90 15.99 3.44 15.32
C PRO A 90 15.19 3.10 14.04
N PHE A 91 13.93 2.68 14.15
CA PHE A 91 13.03 2.36 13.03
C PHE A 91 13.61 1.28 12.11
N THR A 92 13.81 0.10 12.67
CA THR A 92 14.46 -1.02 11.98
C THR A 92 13.43 -1.93 11.34
N PRO A 93 13.37 -2.05 10.01
CA PRO A 93 12.54 -3.04 9.31
C PRO A 93 13.12 -4.45 9.47
N VAL A 94 12.26 -5.47 9.38
CA VAL A 94 12.68 -6.88 9.40
C VAL A 94 13.35 -7.25 8.08
N ASN A 95 12.74 -6.87 6.95
CA ASN A 95 13.27 -7.12 5.62
C ASN A 95 12.91 -5.99 4.66
N LEU A 96 13.84 -5.60 3.81
CA LEU A 96 13.67 -4.63 2.72
C LEU A 96 14.03 -5.23 1.36
N ALA A 97 14.60 -6.44 1.33
CA ALA A 97 14.98 -7.10 0.09
C ALA A 97 13.74 -7.48 -0.74
N PRO A 98 13.90 -7.62 -2.08
CA PRO A 98 12.83 -8.18 -2.89
C PRO A 98 12.57 -9.62 -2.47
N GLU A 99 11.30 -10.03 -2.52
CA GLU A 99 10.91 -11.40 -2.25
C GLU A 99 10.13 -11.97 -3.44
N ASP A 100 10.45 -13.21 -3.77
CA ASP A 100 9.74 -14.00 -4.77
C ASP A 100 9.06 -15.18 -4.06
N MET A 101 7.78 -15.37 -4.35
CA MET A 101 6.96 -16.46 -3.80
C MET A 101 5.88 -16.84 -4.82
N THR A 102 5.08 -17.81 -4.50
CA THR A 102 3.89 -18.17 -5.26
C THR A 102 2.62 -17.53 -4.67
N TRP A 103 1.55 -17.50 -5.46
CA TRP A 103 0.24 -17.04 -4.99
C TRP A 103 -0.27 -17.88 -3.81
N GLY A 104 -0.06 -19.21 -3.87
CA GLY A 104 -0.40 -20.10 -2.78
C GLY A 104 0.36 -19.80 -1.49
N GLU A 105 1.67 -19.60 -1.57
CA GLU A 105 2.50 -19.24 -0.41
C GLU A 105 2.07 -17.92 0.22
N LEU A 106 1.79 -16.89 -0.60
CA LEU A 106 1.29 -15.60 -0.10
C LEU A 106 -0.01 -15.75 0.69
N ASN A 107 -0.91 -16.63 0.23
CA ASN A 107 -2.22 -16.88 0.85
C ASN A 107 -2.18 -17.92 1.97
N GLY A 108 -1.02 -18.54 2.24
CA GLY A 108 -0.85 -19.56 3.28
C GLY A 108 -1.30 -20.96 2.86
N GLU A 109 -1.46 -21.20 1.55
CA GLU A 109 -1.79 -22.49 0.98
C GLU A 109 -0.47 -23.21 0.63
N TYR A 110 -0.07 -24.18 1.45
CA TYR A 110 1.07 -25.06 1.16
C TYR A 110 0.56 -26.35 0.54
N GLU A 111 1.00 -26.68 -0.68
CA GLU A 111 1.01 -28.07 -1.09
C GLU A 111 2.12 -28.78 -0.29
N GLU A 112 1.74 -29.67 0.61
CA GLU A 112 2.67 -30.68 1.12
C GLU A 112 3.08 -31.55 -0.08
N THR A 113 4.22 -31.23 -0.68
CA THR A 113 4.90 -32.21 -1.54
C THR A 113 5.30 -33.37 -0.64
N ARG A 114 4.47 -34.43 -0.65
CA ARG A 114 4.86 -35.73 -0.11
C ARG A 114 6.03 -36.24 -0.94
N GLU A 115 7.24 -35.89 -0.53
CA GLU A 115 8.39 -36.68 -0.89
C GLU A 115 8.27 -38.01 -0.11
N SER A 116 7.80 -39.05 -0.82
CA SER A 116 7.98 -40.44 -0.38
C SER A 116 9.44 -40.79 -0.53
N GLY A 117 10.24 -40.40 0.45
CA GLY A 117 11.62 -40.81 0.59
C GLY A 117 11.74 -41.86 1.70
N ASP A 118 12.01 -43.09 1.28
CA ASP A 118 12.35 -44.21 2.15
C ASP A 118 13.37 -43.82 3.23
N ALA A 119 12.94 -43.82 4.48
CA ALA A 119 13.82 -43.68 5.62
C ALA A 119 14.60 -45.00 5.83
N ARG A 120 15.90 -45.00 5.54
CA ARG A 120 16.83 -45.93 6.14
C ARG A 120 17.43 -45.31 7.38
N GLU A 121 17.11 -45.92 8.52
CA GLU A 121 17.75 -45.66 9.80
C GLU A 121 19.26 -45.89 9.73
N SER A 122 20.03 -44.97 10.26
CA SER A 122 21.27 -45.28 11.00
C SER A 122 21.76 -44.06 11.80
N GLY A 123 21.68 -44.11 13.03
CA GLY A 123 22.47 -44.00 14.23
C GLY A 123 23.46 -42.81 14.35
N ASP A 124 23.33 -42.22 15.54
CA ASP A 124 24.37 -41.64 16.42
C ASP A 124 24.94 -40.23 16.15
N ALA A 125 24.46 -39.33 16.99
CA ALA A 125 25.18 -38.58 18.05
C ALA A 125 25.95 -37.29 17.74
N LYS A 126 25.58 -36.33 18.55
CA LYS A 126 26.33 -35.27 19.26
C LYS A 126 26.25 -33.83 18.73
N GLU A 127 25.61 -33.11 19.65
CA GLU A 127 25.69 -31.67 20.00
C GLU A 127 26.88 -30.85 19.46
N SER A 128 26.56 -29.70 18.92
CA SER A 128 27.06 -28.41 19.41
C SER A 128 26.28 -27.25 18.77
N GLY A 129 25.71 -26.41 19.61
CA GLY A 129 24.82 -25.34 19.25
C GLY A 129 25.53 -24.12 18.65
N VAL A 130 24.84 -23.45 17.82
CA VAL A 130 24.76 -21.97 17.77
C VAL A 130 23.38 -21.63 17.21
N ALA A 131 22.55 -21.02 18.02
CA ALA A 131 21.25 -20.49 17.64
C ALA A 131 21.43 -19.38 16.60
N ARG A 132 20.89 -19.58 15.39
CA ARG A 132 20.53 -18.49 14.50
C ARG A 132 19.03 -18.23 14.68
N ASP A 133 18.75 -17.23 15.51
CA ASP A 133 17.44 -16.65 15.73
C ASP A 133 16.93 -16.05 14.42
N GLY A 134 15.74 -16.41 13.99
CA GLY A 134 15.10 -15.90 12.77
C GLY A 134 14.01 -16.78 12.18
N SER A 135 13.82 -18.00 12.66
CA SER A 135 12.71 -18.85 12.20
C SER A 135 11.55 -18.77 13.19
N VAL A 136 10.58 -17.92 12.91
CA VAL A 136 9.26 -18.00 13.57
C VAL A 136 8.64 -19.32 13.14
N ALA A 137 8.55 -20.27 14.08
CA ALA A 137 7.81 -21.51 13.90
C ALA A 137 6.35 -21.18 13.59
N ARG A 138 5.90 -21.55 12.39
CA ARG A 138 4.49 -21.50 12.00
C ARG A 138 3.82 -22.78 12.52
N GLU A 139 3.38 -22.78 13.77
CA GLU A 139 2.40 -23.73 14.25
C GLU A 139 1.03 -23.09 14.14
N HIS A 140 0.17 -23.65 13.31
CA HIS A 140 -1.25 -23.98 13.43
C HIS A 140 -1.88 -24.08 12.05
N GLY A 141 -2.16 -25.33 11.65
CA GLY A 141 -2.93 -25.64 10.46
C GLY A 141 -4.40 -25.22 10.63
N TYR A 142 -4.76 -24.12 10.00
CA TYR A 142 -6.14 -23.84 9.62
C TYR A 142 -6.26 -24.06 8.11
N VAL A 143 -6.94 -25.13 7.73
CA VAL A 143 -7.43 -25.28 6.35
C VAL A 143 -8.50 -24.22 6.16
N ARG A 144 -8.16 -23.12 5.50
CA ARG A 144 -9.13 -22.11 5.06
C ARG A 144 -9.63 -22.49 3.68
N GLU A 145 -10.94 -22.55 3.53
CA GLU A 145 -11.57 -22.52 2.20
C GLU A 145 -11.23 -21.16 1.57
N CYS A 146 -10.17 -21.12 0.75
CA CYS A 146 -9.87 -19.98 -0.09
C CYS A 146 -10.85 -19.94 -1.25
N GLY A 147 -11.57 -18.82 -1.38
CA GLY A 147 -12.37 -18.55 -2.57
C GLY A 147 -11.51 -18.68 -3.83
N HIS A 148 -12.03 -19.34 -4.87
CA HIS A 148 -11.33 -19.54 -6.13
C HIS A 148 -11.18 -18.20 -6.85
N THR A 149 -10.02 -17.54 -6.71
CA THR A 149 -9.70 -16.28 -7.40
C THR A 149 -9.48 -16.45 -8.90
N GLY A 150 -9.48 -17.68 -9.41
CA GLY A 150 -9.10 -17.98 -10.81
C GLY A 150 -7.59 -17.79 -11.10
N ILE A 151 -6.77 -17.49 -10.07
CA ILE A 151 -5.32 -17.41 -10.18
C ILE A 151 -4.72 -18.76 -9.78
N ASN A 152 -3.79 -19.25 -10.61
CA ASN A 152 -3.10 -20.49 -10.32
C ASN A 152 -2.22 -20.33 -9.06
N GLN A 153 -2.26 -21.30 -8.15
CA GLN A 153 -1.48 -21.30 -6.90
C GLN A 153 0.02 -21.18 -7.15
N THR A 154 0.52 -21.68 -8.28
CA THR A 154 1.94 -21.59 -8.68
C THR A 154 2.29 -20.29 -9.39
N THR A 155 1.32 -19.36 -9.56
CA THR A 155 1.59 -18.04 -10.15
C THR A 155 2.62 -17.30 -9.32
N LYS A 156 3.67 -16.81 -9.99
CA LYS A 156 4.76 -16.07 -9.33
C LYS A 156 4.26 -14.72 -8.80
N VAL A 157 4.57 -14.47 -7.54
CA VAL A 157 4.37 -13.17 -6.87
C VAL A 157 5.73 -12.59 -6.54
N GLN A 158 5.97 -11.37 -6.97
CA GLN A 158 7.18 -10.62 -6.66
C GLN A 158 6.83 -9.41 -5.79
N ILE A 159 7.49 -9.31 -4.65
CA ILE A 159 7.41 -8.15 -3.76
C ILE A 159 8.53 -7.18 -4.11
N MET A 160 8.18 -5.92 -4.36
CA MET A 160 9.17 -4.88 -4.65
C MET A 160 10.00 -4.54 -3.41
N PRO A 161 11.32 -4.34 -3.57
CA PRO A 161 12.20 -4.00 -2.45
C PRO A 161 11.90 -2.61 -1.90
N GLY A 162 12.03 -2.45 -0.58
CA GLY A 162 12.09 -1.14 0.05
C GLY A 162 13.52 -0.59 0.14
N ILE A 163 13.65 0.67 0.49
CA ILE A 163 14.95 1.34 0.70
C ILE A 163 15.19 1.59 2.19
N SER A 164 14.14 1.92 2.94
CA SER A 164 14.22 2.20 4.38
C SER A 164 12.87 1.94 5.07
N ALA A 165 12.82 2.16 6.38
CA ALA A 165 11.57 2.11 7.14
C ALA A 165 10.50 3.07 6.60
N PHE A 166 10.91 4.18 5.98
CA PHE A 166 10.04 5.25 5.51
C PHE A 166 9.91 5.33 3.99
N VAL A 167 10.72 4.59 3.23
CA VAL A 167 10.75 4.60 1.77
C VAL A 167 10.63 3.16 1.29
N GLY A 168 9.43 2.77 0.90
CA GLY A 168 9.07 1.40 0.59
C GLY A 168 9.17 1.02 -0.88
N GLY A 169 8.59 -0.14 -1.20
CA GLY A 169 8.54 -0.70 -2.55
C GLY A 169 7.68 0.08 -3.54
N ASP A 170 6.77 0.90 -3.06
CA ASP A 170 6.00 1.88 -3.83
C ASP A 170 6.92 2.90 -4.52
N ILE A 171 7.88 3.44 -3.77
CA ILE A 171 8.85 4.41 -4.29
C ILE A 171 9.83 3.75 -5.26
N THR A 172 10.34 2.55 -4.96
CA THR A 172 11.22 1.83 -5.90
C THR A 172 10.49 1.46 -7.19
N ALA A 173 9.21 1.10 -7.11
CA ALA A 173 8.37 0.88 -8.28
C ALA A 173 8.15 2.18 -9.08
N GLY A 174 7.94 3.31 -8.40
CA GLY A 174 7.85 4.64 -9.01
C GLY A 174 9.13 5.03 -9.75
N MET A 175 10.30 4.84 -9.13
CA MET A 175 11.61 5.06 -9.77
C MET A 175 11.77 4.24 -11.05
N MET A 176 11.42 2.94 -10.99
CA MET A 176 11.48 2.06 -12.15
C MET A 176 10.47 2.49 -13.24
N GLY A 177 9.25 2.84 -12.85
CA GLY A 177 8.19 3.27 -13.75
C GLY A 177 8.53 4.58 -14.49
N CYS A 178 9.22 5.51 -13.81
CA CYS A 178 9.72 6.75 -14.38
C CYS A 178 11.04 6.57 -15.16
N GLY A 179 11.66 5.38 -15.10
CA GLY A 179 12.96 5.13 -15.72
C GLY A 179 14.09 5.97 -15.14
N MET A 180 14.01 6.31 -13.85
CA MET A 180 15.03 7.11 -13.16
C MET A 180 16.40 6.45 -13.24
N ARG A 181 17.42 7.26 -13.48
CA ARG A 181 18.81 6.81 -13.57
C ARG A 181 19.70 7.63 -12.65
N PRO A 182 20.64 7.01 -11.92
CA PRO A 182 21.50 7.74 -10.99
C PRO A 182 22.44 8.73 -11.70
N ASP A 183 22.82 8.46 -12.95
CA ASP A 183 23.70 9.30 -13.77
C ASP A 183 23.03 10.58 -14.31
N LYS A 184 21.72 10.75 -14.06
CA LYS A 184 20.98 11.96 -14.41
C LYS A 184 20.58 12.72 -13.17
N CYS A 185 20.50 14.05 -13.26
CA CYS A 185 19.97 14.88 -12.19
C CYS A 185 18.43 14.91 -12.31
N GLU A 186 17.77 13.93 -11.69
CA GLU A 186 16.33 13.75 -11.74
C GLU A 186 15.79 13.65 -10.32
N MET A 187 14.57 14.16 -10.09
CA MET A 187 13.89 14.07 -8.79
C MET A 187 12.51 13.44 -8.99
N LEU A 188 12.20 12.44 -8.14
CA LEU A 188 10.87 11.90 -7.94
C LEU A 188 10.32 12.44 -6.63
N ILE A 189 9.08 12.92 -6.65
CA ILE A 189 8.35 13.33 -5.46
C ILE A 189 7.01 12.60 -5.48
N ASP A 190 6.76 11.80 -4.45
CA ASP A 190 5.45 11.18 -4.19
C ASP A 190 4.75 11.97 -3.09
N ILE A 191 3.61 12.56 -3.42
CA ILE A 191 2.85 13.42 -2.50
C ILE A 191 1.62 12.64 -2.02
N GLY A 192 1.73 12.09 -0.82
CA GLY A 192 0.65 11.40 -0.11
C GLY A 192 0.50 11.92 1.32
N THR A 193 0.10 11.06 2.22
CA THR A 193 0.09 11.33 3.68
C THR A 193 1.49 11.71 4.19
N ASN A 194 2.52 11.11 3.59
CA ASN A 194 3.90 11.57 3.66
C ASN A 194 4.32 12.14 2.30
N GLY A 195 5.43 12.84 2.26
CA GLY A 195 6.09 13.26 1.03
C GLY A 195 7.40 12.50 0.89
N GLU A 196 7.41 11.45 0.09
CA GLU A 196 8.62 10.72 -0.23
C GLU A 196 9.33 11.38 -1.41
N MET A 197 10.65 11.52 -1.28
CA MET A 197 11.49 12.16 -2.29
C MET A 197 12.69 11.30 -2.63
N VAL A 198 13.02 11.23 -3.91
CA VAL A 198 14.23 10.60 -4.43
C VAL A 198 14.94 11.59 -5.34
N LEU A 199 16.20 11.82 -5.10
CA LEU A 199 17.09 12.60 -5.95
C LEU A 199 18.18 11.70 -6.53
N ALA A 200 18.26 11.64 -7.84
CA ALA A 200 19.39 11.03 -8.54
C ALA A 200 20.61 11.96 -8.48
N ALA A 201 21.73 11.49 -7.97
CA ALA A 201 22.92 12.28 -7.66
C ALA A 201 24.21 11.55 -8.08
N GLY A 202 24.51 11.57 -9.38
CA GLY A 202 25.74 11.01 -9.94
C GLY A 202 25.70 9.49 -10.07
N ASP A 203 26.09 8.75 -9.06
CA ASP A 203 26.17 7.27 -9.07
C ASP A 203 25.24 6.63 -8.02
N HIS A 204 24.49 7.44 -7.28
CA HIS A 204 23.59 6.97 -6.21
C HIS A 204 22.29 7.75 -6.18
N PHE A 205 21.35 7.27 -5.36
CA PHE A 205 20.09 7.93 -5.04
C PHE A 205 20.10 8.41 -3.59
N LEU A 206 19.70 9.65 -3.38
CA LEU A 206 19.40 10.19 -2.06
C LEU A 206 17.89 10.08 -1.86
N VAL A 207 17.47 9.54 -0.73
CA VAL A 207 16.04 9.36 -0.42
C VAL A 207 15.69 10.04 0.89
N SER A 208 14.49 10.58 0.96
CA SER A 208 13.96 11.20 2.17
C SER A 208 12.45 10.99 2.22
N SER A 209 11.90 11.02 3.42
CA SER A 209 10.46 11.05 3.65
C SER A 209 10.15 12.11 4.69
N VAL A 210 9.11 12.90 4.46
CA VAL A 210 8.62 13.94 5.36
C VAL A 210 7.14 13.75 5.63
N ALA A 211 6.72 13.94 6.88
CA ALA A 211 5.30 13.92 7.21
C ALA A 211 4.61 15.16 6.61
N ALA A 212 3.80 14.95 5.59
CA ALA A 212 3.01 16.00 4.96
C ALA A 212 1.62 16.16 5.62
N GLY A 213 1.13 15.09 6.24
CA GLY A 213 -0.20 15.02 6.85
C GLY A 213 -1.29 14.64 5.83
N PRO A 214 -2.43 14.15 6.31
CA PRO A 214 -3.50 13.60 5.46
C PRO A 214 -4.43 14.67 4.87
N ALA A 215 -3.95 15.90 4.62
CA ALA A 215 -4.77 16.99 4.11
C ALA A 215 -5.35 16.66 2.73
N PHE A 216 -4.55 16.04 1.86
CA PHE A 216 -4.98 15.64 0.52
C PHE A 216 -5.91 14.43 0.49
N GLU A 217 -5.95 13.64 1.55
CA GLU A 217 -6.94 12.56 1.74
C GLU A 217 -8.18 13.04 2.50
N GLY A 218 -8.28 14.32 2.80
CA GLY A 218 -9.38 14.91 3.56
C GLY A 218 -9.30 14.65 5.07
N GLY A 219 -8.15 14.20 5.57
CA GLY A 219 -7.94 13.98 7.00
C GLY A 219 -8.02 15.27 7.80
N ASN A 220 -8.58 15.19 9.01
CA ASN A 220 -8.77 16.33 9.94
C ASN A 220 -9.70 17.45 9.42
N ILE A 221 -10.43 17.23 8.33
CA ILE A 221 -11.44 18.14 7.79
C ILE A 221 -12.81 17.47 7.99
N SER A 222 -13.75 18.16 8.63
CA SER A 222 -15.05 17.58 9.03
C SER A 222 -15.88 17.03 7.85
N CYS A 223 -15.74 17.62 6.67
CA CYS A 223 -16.35 17.15 5.42
C CYS A 223 -15.35 16.51 4.47
N GLY A 224 -14.11 16.27 4.92
CA GLY A 224 -13.06 15.63 4.14
C GLY A 224 -13.30 14.13 3.98
N MET A 225 -12.98 13.61 2.78
CA MET A 225 -13.17 12.20 2.45
C MET A 225 -12.22 11.75 1.34
N PRO A 226 -12.00 10.44 1.19
CA PRO A 226 -11.27 9.89 0.06
C PRO A 226 -11.92 10.23 -1.29
N GLY A 227 -11.16 10.12 -2.39
CA GLY A 227 -11.62 10.33 -3.75
C GLY A 227 -12.55 9.22 -4.25
N VAL A 228 -13.76 9.13 -3.73
CA VAL A 228 -14.79 8.12 -4.08
C VAL A 228 -15.96 8.79 -4.79
N PRO A 229 -16.86 8.03 -5.47
CA PRO A 229 -18.05 8.58 -6.11
C PRO A 229 -18.89 9.43 -5.13
N GLY A 230 -19.23 10.68 -5.52
CA GLY A 230 -19.90 11.67 -4.68
C GLY A 230 -18.97 12.63 -3.94
N ALA A 231 -17.67 12.37 -3.89
CA ALA A 231 -16.71 13.35 -3.36
C ALA A 231 -16.58 14.54 -4.33
N VAL A 232 -16.66 15.75 -3.82
CA VAL A 232 -16.39 16.97 -4.58
C VAL A 232 -14.90 17.00 -4.94
N CYS A 233 -14.61 17.00 -6.23
CA CYS A 233 -13.25 17.00 -6.78
C CYS A 233 -12.90 18.29 -7.50
N ARG A 234 -13.88 19.19 -7.67
CA ARG A 234 -13.67 20.52 -8.26
C ARG A 234 -14.66 21.51 -7.67
N ALA A 235 -14.22 22.75 -7.45
CA ALA A 235 -15.04 23.84 -6.98
C ALA A 235 -14.65 25.14 -7.69
N VAL A 236 -15.65 25.95 -8.04
CA VAL A 236 -15.45 27.28 -8.62
C VAL A 236 -16.42 28.24 -7.93
N LEU A 237 -15.91 29.34 -7.38
CA LEU A 237 -16.71 30.34 -6.71
C LEU A 237 -17.05 31.52 -7.69
N PHE A 238 -18.33 31.75 -7.85
CA PHE A 238 -18.86 32.88 -8.62
C PHE A 238 -19.43 33.96 -7.68
N GLY A 239 -18.82 35.13 -7.67
CA GLY A 239 -19.19 36.18 -6.73
C GLY A 239 -18.91 35.81 -5.30
N LYS A 240 -19.77 36.24 -4.35
CA LYS A 240 -19.51 36.04 -2.91
C LYS A 240 -20.08 34.74 -2.36
N ASN A 241 -21.19 34.20 -2.91
CA ASN A 241 -21.96 33.15 -2.27
C ASN A 241 -22.40 32.01 -3.20
N ASN A 242 -21.92 31.95 -4.43
CA ASN A 242 -22.37 30.94 -5.38
C ASN A 242 -21.18 30.05 -5.78
N MET A 243 -21.09 28.90 -5.14
CA MET A 243 -20.07 27.89 -5.45
C MET A 243 -20.68 26.79 -6.31
N VAL A 244 -20.09 26.55 -7.47
CA VAL A 244 -20.43 25.44 -8.36
C VAL A 244 -19.40 24.33 -8.13
N THR A 245 -19.88 23.11 -7.87
CA THR A 245 -19.03 21.97 -7.60
C THR A 245 -19.22 20.85 -8.61
N LYS A 246 -18.16 20.05 -8.83
CA LYS A 246 -18.22 18.82 -9.59
C LYS A 246 -17.82 17.66 -8.67
N THR A 247 -18.55 16.57 -8.75
CA THR A 247 -18.28 15.36 -7.94
C THR A 247 -17.72 14.22 -8.81
N ILE A 248 -16.97 13.34 -8.19
CA ILE A 248 -16.53 12.09 -8.82
C ILE A 248 -17.76 11.25 -9.18
N GLY A 249 -17.79 10.77 -10.42
CA GLY A 249 -18.90 9.96 -10.93
C GLY A 249 -20.23 10.70 -11.09
N ASN A 250 -20.24 12.03 -11.00
CA ASN A 250 -21.44 12.89 -11.10
C ASN A 250 -22.57 12.46 -10.12
N LYS A 251 -22.20 11.97 -8.94
CA LYS A 251 -23.14 11.60 -7.86
C LYS A 251 -23.42 12.82 -6.98
N PRO A 252 -24.50 12.82 -6.17
CA PRO A 252 -24.74 13.86 -5.18
C PRO A 252 -23.52 14.08 -4.28
N ALA A 253 -23.24 15.34 -3.93
CA ALA A 253 -22.09 15.69 -3.10
C ALA A 253 -22.27 15.18 -1.66
N ILE A 254 -21.27 14.45 -1.15
CA ILE A 254 -21.26 13.89 0.21
C ILE A 254 -20.04 14.33 1.04
N GLY A 255 -19.08 15.02 0.44
CA GLY A 255 -17.88 15.55 1.09
C GLY A 255 -16.86 16.06 0.08
N LEU A 256 -15.69 16.47 0.56
CA LEU A 256 -14.59 17.02 -0.23
C LEU A 256 -13.43 16.02 -0.29
N CYS A 257 -12.98 15.65 -1.47
CA CYS A 257 -11.69 14.93 -1.58
C CYS A 257 -10.51 15.92 -1.68
N GLY A 258 -9.28 15.43 -1.65
CA GLY A 258 -8.08 16.26 -1.66
C GLY A 258 -8.04 17.31 -2.77
N THR A 259 -8.37 16.93 -4.01
CA THR A 259 -8.43 17.88 -5.12
C THR A 259 -9.54 18.92 -4.93
N GLY A 260 -10.68 18.54 -4.38
CA GLY A 260 -11.77 19.46 -4.03
C GLY A 260 -11.36 20.46 -2.95
N ILE A 261 -10.57 20.02 -1.95
CA ILE A 261 -10.03 20.91 -0.91
C ILE A 261 -9.09 21.95 -1.53
N ILE A 262 -8.20 21.54 -2.43
CA ILE A 262 -7.27 22.45 -3.11
C ILE A 262 -8.04 23.48 -3.91
N ASP A 263 -9.05 23.07 -4.70
CA ASP A 263 -9.86 23.99 -5.49
C ASP A 263 -10.64 24.98 -4.61
N VAL A 264 -11.25 24.49 -3.52
CA VAL A 264 -11.94 25.36 -2.55
C VAL A 264 -10.98 26.38 -1.95
N MET A 265 -9.81 25.95 -1.47
CA MET A 265 -8.82 26.89 -0.90
C MET A 265 -8.31 27.88 -1.94
N TYR A 266 -8.06 27.43 -3.18
CA TYR A 266 -7.69 28.33 -4.28
C TYR A 266 -8.76 29.42 -4.51
N GLU A 267 -10.03 29.04 -4.58
CA GLU A 267 -11.12 29.99 -4.79
C GLU A 267 -11.30 30.93 -3.60
N LEU A 268 -11.14 30.45 -2.36
CA LEU A 268 -11.22 31.29 -1.17
C LEU A 268 -10.10 32.35 -1.14
N VAL A 269 -8.88 31.97 -1.50
CA VAL A 269 -7.73 32.90 -1.59
C VAL A 269 -7.94 33.86 -2.76
N ARG A 270 -8.36 33.37 -3.93
CA ARG A 270 -8.60 34.18 -5.13
C ARG A 270 -9.67 35.26 -4.90
N HIS A 271 -10.66 34.96 -4.10
CA HIS A 271 -11.75 35.90 -3.77
C HIS A 271 -11.48 36.69 -2.47
N HIS A 272 -10.28 36.64 -1.92
CA HIS A 272 -9.86 37.35 -0.70
C HIS A 272 -10.70 37.03 0.53
N ILE A 273 -11.33 35.83 0.56
CA ILE A 273 -12.04 35.29 1.74
C ILE A 273 -11.02 34.77 2.77
N VAL A 274 -9.95 34.19 2.25
CA VAL A 274 -8.79 33.75 3.01
C VAL A 274 -7.57 34.49 2.46
N ASP A 275 -6.70 34.95 3.31
CA ASP A 275 -5.46 35.59 2.90
C ASP A 275 -4.38 34.57 2.47
N THR A 276 -3.22 35.05 2.03
CA THR A 276 -2.11 34.20 1.59
C THR A 276 -1.43 33.43 2.73
N GLN A 277 -1.78 33.70 3.98
CA GLN A 277 -1.34 32.98 5.16
C GLN A 277 -2.37 31.95 5.65
N GLY A 278 -3.51 31.84 4.96
CA GLY A 278 -4.58 30.91 5.30
C GLY A 278 -5.54 31.43 6.38
N ILE A 279 -5.52 32.72 6.69
CA ILE A 279 -6.36 33.33 7.72
C ILE A 279 -7.66 33.81 7.06
N LEU A 280 -8.80 33.48 7.66
CA LEU A 280 -10.11 34.00 7.24
C LEU A 280 -10.13 35.51 7.45
N GLY A 281 -10.60 36.25 6.43
CA GLY A 281 -10.86 37.67 6.55
C GLY A 281 -11.98 37.99 7.53
N GLU A 282 -12.16 39.29 7.82
CA GLU A 282 -13.29 39.80 8.62
C GLU A 282 -14.63 39.26 8.06
N PRO A 283 -15.63 38.99 8.92
CA PRO A 283 -16.90 38.42 8.47
C PRO A 283 -17.59 39.31 7.45
N TRP A 284 -18.13 38.71 6.44
CA TRP A 284 -18.79 39.26 5.26
C TRP A 284 -20.18 39.81 5.61
#